data_ce902ee94e0713ad9012797825946bc4
#
_entry.id   ce902ee94e0713ad9012797825946bc4
#
_cell.length_a   1.000
_cell.length_b   1.000
_cell.length_c   1.000
_cell.angle_alpha   90.00
_cell.angle_beta   90.00
_cell.angle_gamma   90.00
#
_symmetry.space_group_name_H-M   'P 1'
#
loop_
_entity.id
_entity.type
_entity.pdbx_description
1 polymer ?
#
loop_
_entity_poly.entity_id
_entity_poly.type
_entity_poly.pdbx_seq_one_letter_code
_entity_poly.pdbx_strand_id
1 'polypeptide(L)'
;LKSGRILQFKLGVNKGTFLIAKHENSVASDRVYDYIIRKNQPCSVIIIIDSVSRRYSTGETSWLWDIDYGVLKADCIQHLYLLGRHAKDLETRLSYTDIDIAKVTVNEDIPAALDEIATKPLGKLYTVTCFSDKEKFLSKVELTQAEEDV
;
A
#
# COMPACT_ATOMS: atom_id res chain seq x y z
N LEU A 1 8.85 11.91 7.05
CA LEU A 1 8.46 11.81 5.64
C LEU A 1 8.31 13.18 5.03
N LYS A 2 8.73 13.33 3.80
CA LYS A 2 8.63 14.60 3.09
C LYS A 2 7.18 14.86 2.69
N SER A 3 6.70 16.08 2.91
CA SER A 3 5.30 16.46 2.67
C SER A 3 4.82 16.17 1.24
N GLY A 4 5.69 16.32 0.23
CA GLY A 4 5.33 16.05 -1.17
C GLY A 4 5.04 14.58 -1.49
N ARG A 5 5.26 13.68 -0.54
CA ARG A 5 5.02 12.24 -0.69
C ARG A 5 3.84 11.74 0.13
N ILE A 6 3.12 12.64 0.76
CA ILE A 6 1.96 12.32 1.59
C ILE A 6 0.77 13.10 1.05
N LEU A 7 -0.24 12.39 0.59
CA LEU A 7 -1.46 12.99 0.08
C LEU A 7 -2.65 12.39 0.83
N GLN A 8 -3.68 13.19 1.01
CA GLN A 8 -4.93 12.71 1.59
C GLN A 8 -5.92 12.44 0.47
N PHE A 9 -6.69 11.37 0.61
CA PHE A 9 -7.65 10.98 -0.41
C PHE A 9 -8.94 10.46 0.20
N LYS A 10 -9.95 10.37 -0.67
CA LYS A 10 -11.23 9.76 -0.35
C LYS A 10 -11.54 8.69 -1.40
N LEU A 11 -11.94 7.52 -0.96
CA LEU A 11 -12.32 6.40 -1.82
C LEU A 11 -13.64 5.84 -1.30
N GLY A 12 -14.75 6.18 -1.99
CA GLY A 12 -16.08 5.86 -1.48
C GLY A 12 -16.32 6.58 -0.17
N VAL A 13 -16.72 5.86 0.86
CA VAL A 13 -16.92 6.41 2.20
C VAL A 13 -15.64 6.42 3.03
N ASN A 14 -14.56 5.90 2.50
CA ASN A 14 -13.30 5.74 3.24
C ASN A 14 -12.38 6.92 3.02
N LYS A 15 -11.66 7.29 4.08
CA LYS A 15 -10.64 8.34 4.02
C LYS A 15 -9.28 7.70 4.17
N GLY A 16 -8.30 8.22 3.44
CA GLY A 16 -7.00 7.61 3.46
C GLY A 16 -5.84 8.56 3.28
N THR A 17 -4.68 8.02 3.54
CA THR A 17 -3.40 8.67 3.34
C THR A 17 -2.61 7.88 2.30
N PHE A 18 -2.15 8.57 1.27
CA PHE A 18 -1.37 7.99 0.19
C PHE A 18 0.10 8.26 0.44
N LEU A 19 0.89 7.20 0.46
CA LEU A 19 2.31 7.24 0.78
C LEU A 19 3.11 6.69 -0.41
N ILE A 20 4.17 7.39 -0.80
CA ILE A 20 5.02 6.98 -1.92
C ILE A 20 6.33 6.44 -1.38
N ALA A 21 6.68 5.22 -1.79
CA ALA A 21 7.96 4.62 -1.48
C ALA A 21 8.56 4.05 -2.76
N LYS A 22 9.87 4.20 -2.93
CA LYS A 22 10.54 3.55 -4.06
C LYS A 22 10.59 2.06 -3.83
N HIS A 23 10.25 1.30 -4.85
CA HIS A 23 10.25 -0.17 -4.76
C HIS A 23 11.61 -0.74 -4.34
N GLU A 24 12.68 -0.29 -4.96
CA GLU A 24 14.01 -0.82 -4.70
C GLU A 24 14.67 -0.29 -3.42
N ASN A 25 13.98 0.58 -2.69
CA ASN A 25 14.53 1.18 -1.49
C ASN A 25 13.84 0.60 -0.25
N SER A 26 14.44 -0.42 0.33
CA SER A 26 13.88 -1.09 1.51
C SER A 26 13.80 -0.15 2.72
N VAL A 27 14.77 0.75 2.87
CA VAL A 27 14.75 1.72 3.98
C VAL A 27 13.56 2.65 3.88
N ALA A 28 13.28 3.16 2.67
CA ALA A 28 12.12 4.04 2.46
C ALA A 28 10.82 3.29 2.71
N SER A 29 10.73 2.03 2.28
CA SER A 29 9.55 1.20 2.49
C SER A 29 9.35 0.90 3.97
N ASP A 30 10.41 0.54 4.68
CA ASP A 30 10.33 0.27 6.12
C ASP A 30 9.87 1.50 6.89
N ARG A 31 10.30 2.69 6.48
CA ARG A 31 9.86 3.95 7.11
C ARG A 31 8.38 4.21 6.89
N VAL A 32 7.86 3.89 5.71
CA VAL A 32 6.44 4.05 5.40
C VAL A 32 5.61 3.14 6.30
N TYR A 33 5.98 1.88 6.40
CA TYR A 33 5.23 0.93 7.24
C TYR A 33 5.36 1.28 8.72
N ASP A 34 6.53 1.71 9.17
CA ASP A 34 6.72 2.19 10.54
C ASP A 34 5.82 3.38 10.85
N TYR A 35 5.69 4.31 9.90
CA TYR A 35 4.79 5.47 10.03
C TYR A 35 3.35 5.01 10.27
N ILE A 36 2.86 4.04 9.49
CA ILE A 36 1.51 3.51 9.65
C ILE A 36 1.31 2.88 11.03
N ILE A 37 2.26 2.06 11.45
CA ILE A 37 2.19 1.36 12.74
C ILE A 37 2.22 2.33 13.91
N ARG A 38 3.03 3.38 13.81
CA ARG A 38 3.13 4.38 14.89
C ARG A 38 1.86 5.18 15.09
N LYS A 39 1.03 5.33 14.06
CA LYS A 39 -0.28 5.96 14.23
C LYS A 39 -1.18 5.16 15.13
N ASN A 40 -0.98 3.86 15.19
CA ASN A 40 -1.69 2.93 16.08
C ASN A 40 -3.21 3.14 16.05
N GLN A 41 -3.75 3.30 14.84
CA GLN A 41 -5.18 3.48 14.60
C GLN A 41 -5.70 2.26 13.84
N PRO A 42 -6.93 1.81 14.10
CA PRO A 42 -7.53 0.78 13.25
C PRO A 42 -7.54 1.25 11.80
N CYS A 43 -6.96 0.46 10.92
CA CYS A 43 -6.82 0.82 9.52
C CYS A 43 -6.71 -0.40 8.62
N SER A 44 -6.90 -0.18 7.33
CA SER A 44 -6.57 -1.17 6.30
C SER A 44 -5.50 -0.59 5.39
N VAL A 45 -4.64 -1.44 4.86
CA VAL A 45 -3.51 -1.01 4.05
C VAL A 45 -3.64 -1.58 2.64
N ILE A 46 -3.49 -0.71 1.65
CA ILE A 46 -3.45 -1.08 0.24
C ILE A 46 -2.00 -0.97 -0.21
N ILE A 47 -1.45 -2.06 -0.73
CA ILE A 47 -0.08 -2.06 -1.25
C ILE A 47 -0.15 -2.38 -2.74
N ILE A 48 0.37 -1.46 -3.57
CA ILE A 48 0.32 -1.60 -5.02
C ILE A 48 1.72 -1.90 -5.56
N ILE A 49 1.85 -3.03 -6.25
CA ILE A 49 3.08 -3.41 -6.93
C ILE A 49 2.71 -3.82 -8.35
N ASP A 50 2.86 -2.90 -9.29
CA ASP A 50 2.48 -3.14 -10.67
C ASP A 50 3.67 -2.98 -11.62
N SER A 51 4.32 -1.81 -11.63
CA SER A 51 5.54 -1.58 -12.38
C SER A 51 6.72 -1.73 -11.44
N VAL A 52 7.70 -2.55 -11.78
CA VAL A 52 8.75 -2.92 -10.83
C VAL A 52 9.94 -2.01 -10.91
N SER A 53 10.32 -1.57 -12.09
CA SER A 53 11.46 -0.69 -12.24
C SER A 53 11.30 0.17 -13.48
N ARG A 54 11.61 1.46 -13.32
CA ARG A 54 11.69 2.39 -14.46
C ARG A 54 13.03 2.27 -15.18
N ARG A 55 14.02 1.75 -14.49
CA ARG A 55 15.38 1.66 -14.97
C ARG A 55 15.60 0.41 -15.81
N TYR A 56 14.97 -0.69 -15.43
CA TYR A 56 15.12 -1.99 -16.08
C TYR A 56 13.76 -2.48 -16.52
N SER A 57 13.64 -2.91 -17.75
CA SER A 57 12.40 -3.49 -18.28
C SER A 57 12.23 -4.92 -17.78
N THR A 58 12.23 -5.10 -16.47
CA THR A 58 12.20 -6.43 -15.86
C THR A 58 11.09 -6.51 -14.82
N GLY A 59 10.54 -7.70 -14.66
CA GLY A 59 9.59 -8.01 -13.60
C GLY A 59 10.24 -8.47 -12.31
N GLU A 60 11.47 -8.06 -12.06
CA GLU A 60 12.25 -8.49 -10.91
C GLU A 60 11.66 -7.95 -9.60
N THR A 61 11.26 -8.84 -8.71
CA THR A 61 10.65 -8.51 -7.43
C THR A 61 11.44 -9.02 -6.22
N SER A 62 12.68 -9.45 -6.41
CA SER A 62 13.49 -9.98 -5.31
C SER A 62 13.71 -8.97 -4.18
N TRP A 63 13.62 -7.67 -4.48
CA TRP A 63 13.75 -6.61 -3.48
C TRP A 63 12.64 -6.67 -2.40
N LEU A 64 11.53 -7.35 -2.66
CA LEU A 64 10.49 -7.56 -1.66
C LEU A 64 11.03 -8.29 -0.42
N TRP A 65 12.06 -9.11 -0.60
CA TRP A 65 12.62 -9.88 0.50
C TRP A 65 13.51 -9.06 1.43
N ASP A 66 13.86 -7.83 1.01
CA ASP A 66 14.65 -6.91 1.83
C ASP A 66 13.78 -6.02 2.72
N ILE A 67 12.47 -6.05 2.56
CA ILE A 67 11.52 -5.23 3.31
C ILE A 67 10.95 -6.04 4.47
N ASP A 68 10.88 -5.43 5.64
CA ASP A 68 10.30 -6.07 6.82
C ASP A 68 8.78 -5.93 6.83
N TYR A 69 8.11 -6.78 6.07
CA TYR A 69 6.66 -6.81 6.04
C TYR A 69 6.05 -7.41 7.31
N GLY A 70 6.83 -8.10 8.12
CA GLY A 70 6.35 -8.71 9.36
C GLY A 70 5.72 -7.70 10.32
N VAL A 71 6.12 -6.43 10.24
CA VAL A 71 5.54 -5.39 11.09
C VAL A 71 4.04 -5.19 10.82
N LEU A 72 3.56 -5.59 9.65
CA LEU A 72 2.15 -5.45 9.27
C LEU A 72 1.24 -6.44 9.97
N LYS A 73 1.77 -7.32 10.81
CA LYS A 73 0.97 -8.18 11.67
C LYS A 73 0.35 -7.42 12.85
N ALA A 74 0.70 -6.16 13.04
CA ALA A 74 0.21 -5.34 14.14
C ALA A 74 -1.33 -5.34 14.21
N ASP A 75 -1.87 -5.36 15.42
CA ASP A 75 -3.31 -5.47 15.64
C ASP A 75 -4.11 -4.30 15.06
N CYS A 76 -3.48 -3.13 14.92
CA CYS A 76 -4.16 -1.96 14.32
C CYS A 76 -4.47 -2.16 12.84
N ILE A 77 -3.76 -3.06 12.14
CA ILE A 77 -4.01 -3.33 10.73
C ILE A 77 -5.06 -4.43 10.63
N GLN A 78 -6.23 -4.07 10.13
CA GLN A 78 -7.37 -4.96 10.05
C GLN A 78 -7.40 -5.80 8.77
N HIS A 79 -6.90 -5.22 7.67
CA HIS A 79 -6.88 -5.91 6.39
C HIS A 79 -5.76 -5.37 5.50
N LEU A 80 -5.22 -6.24 4.65
CA LEU A 80 -4.21 -5.92 3.65
C LEU A 80 -4.76 -6.22 2.26
N TYR A 81 -4.71 -5.23 1.37
CA TYR A 81 -5.09 -5.39 -0.03
C TYR A 81 -3.83 -5.30 -0.87
N LEU A 82 -3.49 -6.39 -1.54
CA LEU A 82 -2.31 -6.48 -2.40
C LEU A 82 -2.78 -6.35 -3.84
N LEU A 83 -2.42 -5.26 -4.50
CA LEU A 83 -2.92 -4.93 -5.83
C LEU A 83 -1.81 -4.82 -6.85
N GLY A 84 -2.14 -5.11 -8.10
CA GLY A 84 -1.24 -4.91 -9.22
C GLY A 84 -0.71 -6.22 -9.80
N ARG A 85 0.05 -6.08 -10.86
CA ARG A 85 0.56 -7.19 -11.65
C ARG A 85 1.41 -8.15 -10.82
N HIS A 86 2.13 -7.63 -9.83
CA HIS A 86 3.03 -8.41 -8.98
C HIS A 86 2.48 -8.64 -7.57
N ALA A 87 1.17 -8.49 -7.39
CA ALA A 87 0.53 -8.71 -6.08
C ALA A 87 0.74 -10.14 -5.57
N LYS A 88 0.78 -11.12 -6.46
CA LYS A 88 1.01 -12.51 -6.06
C LYS A 88 2.42 -12.75 -5.55
N ASP A 89 3.41 -12.04 -6.07
CA ASP A 89 4.78 -12.11 -5.55
C ASP A 89 4.83 -11.59 -4.13
N LEU A 90 4.10 -10.51 -3.86
CA LEU A 90 4.00 -9.97 -2.51
C LEU A 90 3.25 -10.95 -1.59
N GLU A 91 2.18 -11.56 -2.07
CA GLU A 91 1.47 -12.58 -1.29
C GLU A 91 2.42 -13.71 -0.89
N THR A 92 3.24 -14.19 -1.82
CA THR A 92 4.24 -15.21 -1.54
C THR A 92 5.22 -14.72 -0.46
N ARG A 93 5.70 -13.48 -0.57
CA ARG A 93 6.59 -12.90 0.42
C ARG A 93 5.93 -12.88 1.80
N LEU A 94 4.67 -12.45 1.89
CA LEU A 94 3.94 -12.38 3.16
C LEU A 94 3.68 -13.75 3.78
N SER A 95 3.63 -14.81 2.97
CA SER A 95 3.44 -16.16 3.47
C SER A 95 4.59 -16.65 4.36
N TYR A 96 5.73 -15.95 4.31
CA TYR A 96 6.89 -16.23 5.16
C TYR A 96 6.92 -15.35 6.41
N THR A 97 5.82 -14.67 6.70
CA THR A 97 5.65 -13.86 7.90
C THR A 97 4.56 -14.47 8.78
N ASP A 98 4.35 -13.88 9.96
CA ASP A 98 3.28 -14.31 10.86
C ASP A 98 1.95 -13.60 10.57
N ILE A 99 1.83 -12.94 9.43
CA ILE A 99 0.59 -12.26 9.05
C ILE A 99 -0.50 -13.30 8.78
N ASP A 100 -1.67 -13.10 9.40
CA ASP A 100 -2.82 -13.96 9.19
C ASP A 100 -3.33 -13.84 7.76
N ILE A 101 -3.29 -14.93 7.02
CA ILE A 101 -3.71 -14.95 5.61
C ILE A 101 -5.18 -14.54 5.44
N ALA A 102 -6.01 -14.72 6.46
CA ALA A 102 -7.41 -14.29 6.42
C ALA A 102 -7.55 -12.77 6.30
N LYS A 103 -6.51 -12.03 6.64
CA LYS A 103 -6.48 -10.57 6.51
C LYS A 103 -6.02 -10.09 5.14
N VAL A 104 -5.68 -10.99 4.22
CA VAL A 104 -5.04 -10.62 2.95
C VAL A 104 -5.99 -10.87 1.79
N THR A 105 -6.14 -9.86 0.94
CA THR A 105 -6.87 -9.95 -0.34
C THR A 105 -5.91 -9.59 -1.46
N VAL A 106 -5.87 -10.39 -2.51
CA VAL A 106 -5.00 -10.20 -3.66
C VAL A 106 -5.84 -9.94 -4.90
N ASN A 107 -5.52 -8.89 -5.66
CA ASN A 107 -6.17 -8.61 -6.93
C ASN A 107 -5.20 -7.91 -7.87
N GLU A 108 -4.95 -8.52 -9.00
CA GLU A 108 -4.04 -7.96 -10.00
C GLU A 108 -4.65 -6.79 -10.77
N ASP A 109 -5.98 -6.68 -10.78
CA ASP A 109 -6.71 -5.61 -11.48
C ASP A 109 -6.93 -4.44 -10.52
N ILE A 110 -6.09 -3.40 -10.63
CA ILE A 110 -6.12 -2.26 -9.73
C ILE A 110 -7.47 -1.53 -9.78
N PRO A 111 -7.99 -1.12 -10.95
CA PRO A 111 -9.27 -0.41 -11.00
C PRO A 111 -10.43 -1.20 -10.39
N ALA A 112 -10.53 -2.48 -10.72
CA ALA A 112 -11.61 -3.32 -10.20
C ALA A 112 -11.51 -3.47 -8.69
N ALA A 113 -10.30 -3.64 -8.17
CA ALA A 113 -10.07 -3.76 -6.73
C ALA A 113 -10.46 -2.48 -6.00
N LEU A 114 -10.07 -1.33 -6.53
CA LEU A 114 -10.40 -0.06 -5.90
C LEU A 114 -11.90 0.22 -5.92
N ASP A 115 -12.59 -0.14 -7.00
CA ASP A 115 -14.04 -0.01 -7.05
C ASP A 115 -14.72 -0.87 -5.98
N GLU A 116 -14.21 -2.08 -5.75
CA GLU A 116 -14.73 -2.97 -4.71
C GLU A 116 -14.45 -2.42 -3.32
N ILE A 117 -13.23 -1.93 -3.07
CA ILE A 117 -12.87 -1.35 -1.77
C ILE A 117 -13.74 -0.13 -1.47
N ALA A 118 -14.06 0.67 -2.49
CA ALA A 118 -14.90 1.86 -2.33
C ALA A 118 -16.31 1.53 -1.82
N THR A 119 -16.78 0.31 -2.04
CA THR A 119 -18.13 -0.10 -1.57
C THR A 119 -18.15 -0.56 -0.12
N LYS A 120 -17.00 -0.70 0.51
CA LYS A 120 -16.89 -1.24 1.88
C LYS A 120 -16.64 -0.11 2.87
N PRO A 121 -17.28 -0.11 4.05
CA PRO A 121 -17.04 0.90 5.08
C PRO A 121 -15.81 0.50 5.92
N LEU A 122 -14.63 0.73 5.38
CA LEU A 122 -13.38 0.32 6.02
C LEU A 122 -12.80 1.39 6.96
N GLY A 123 -13.29 2.62 6.85
CA GLY A 123 -12.77 3.71 7.69
C GLY A 123 -11.46 4.25 7.17
N LYS A 124 -10.40 4.16 7.98
CA LYS A 124 -9.08 4.69 7.60
C LYS A 124 -8.33 3.74 6.68
N LEU A 125 -7.84 4.29 5.58
CA LEU A 125 -7.01 3.57 4.62
C LEU A 125 -5.62 4.19 4.54
N TYR A 126 -4.62 3.35 4.33
CA TYR A 126 -3.30 3.78 3.89
C TYR A 126 -3.00 3.08 2.58
N THR A 127 -2.54 3.84 1.59
CA THR A 127 -2.12 3.27 0.31
C THR A 127 -0.63 3.50 0.15
N VAL A 128 0.10 2.43 -0.11
CA VAL A 128 1.53 2.46 -0.31
C VAL A 128 1.83 2.02 -1.73
N THR A 129 2.50 2.87 -2.49
CA THR A 129 2.89 2.56 -3.85
C THR A 129 4.20 3.26 -4.19
N CYS A 130 4.77 2.94 -5.33
CA CYS A 130 5.94 3.67 -5.81
C CYS A 130 5.50 4.79 -6.77
N PHE A 131 6.46 5.63 -7.11
CA PHE A 131 6.21 6.79 -7.96
C PHE A 131 5.66 6.41 -9.34
N SER A 132 6.16 5.30 -9.89
CA SER A 132 5.75 4.86 -11.23
C SER A 132 4.31 4.34 -11.30
N ASP A 133 3.74 3.93 -10.19
CA ASP A 133 2.38 3.38 -10.15
C ASP A 133 1.33 4.34 -9.59
N LYS A 134 1.75 5.53 -9.16
CA LYS A 134 0.85 6.44 -8.46
C LYS A 134 -0.39 6.83 -9.28
N GLU A 135 -0.23 7.03 -10.58
CA GLU A 135 -1.35 7.48 -11.42
C GLU A 135 -2.47 6.45 -11.52
N LYS A 136 -2.13 5.18 -11.43
CA LYS A 136 -3.12 4.10 -11.46
C LYS A 136 -4.04 4.16 -10.27
N PHE A 137 -3.53 4.63 -9.14
CA PHE A 137 -4.31 4.83 -7.95
C PHE A 137 -5.00 6.19 -7.96
N LEU A 138 -4.27 7.25 -8.25
CA LEU A 138 -4.78 8.62 -8.16
C LEU A 138 -5.95 8.87 -9.10
N SER A 139 -5.99 8.19 -10.25
CA SER A 139 -7.10 8.31 -11.20
C SER A 139 -8.43 7.76 -10.66
N LYS A 140 -8.41 6.96 -9.60
CA LYS A 140 -9.59 6.31 -9.04
C LYS A 140 -10.06 6.91 -7.72
N VAL A 141 -9.33 7.87 -7.17
CA VAL A 141 -9.66 8.46 -5.88
C VAL A 141 -9.85 9.97 -5.99
N GLU A 142 -10.49 10.55 -5.00
CA GLU A 142 -10.64 11.98 -4.88
C GLU A 142 -9.58 12.48 -3.91
N LEU A 143 -8.70 13.37 -4.38
CA LEU A 143 -7.71 13.98 -3.52
C LEU A 143 -8.39 15.07 -2.69
N THR A 144 -8.13 15.03 -1.39
CA THR A 144 -8.60 16.05 -0.47
C THR A 144 -7.45 17.01 -0.17
N GLN A 145 -7.71 18.02 0.66
CA GLN A 145 -6.66 18.95 1.01
C GLN A 145 -5.49 18.23 1.66
N ALA A 146 -4.27 18.51 1.16
CA ALA A 146 -3.08 17.94 1.74
C ALA A 146 -2.92 18.46 3.17
N GLU A 147 -2.80 17.54 4.13
CA GLU A 147 -2.52 17.89 5.51
C GLU A 147 -1.09 17.50 5.81
N GLU A 148 -0.41 18.33 6.56
CA GLU A 148 0.88 17.97 7.09
C GLU A 148 0.65 17.07 8.29
N ASP A 149 0.60 15.81 8.01
CA ASP A 149 0.42 14.82 9.03
C ASP A 149 1.77 14.24 9.40
N VAL A 150 2.42 14.90 10.28
CA VAL A 150 3.76 14.52 10.69
C VAL A 150 3.74 13.84 12.04
#